data_f5d97608b4f82dcb9e96f3fdb636ebed
#
_entry.id   f5d97608b4f82dcb9e96f3fdb636ebed
#
_cell.length_a   1.000
_cell.length_b   1.000
_cell.length_c   1.000
_cell.angle_alpha   90.00
_cell.angle_beta   90.00
_cell.angle_gamma   90.00
#
_symmetry.space_group_name_H-M   'P 1'
#
loop_
_entity.id
_entity.type
_entity.pdbx_description
1 polymer ?
#
loop_
_entity_poly.entity_id
_entity_poly.type
_entity_poly.pdbx_seq_one_letter_code
_entity_poly.pdbx_strand_id
1 'polypeptide(L)'
;YCLLHTKFIPHDEVEHYYCAADLVVLPYKKIYQSGVLVMTLSYGKPALVSNLPPLKEIVTDMQTAFLFESENSISLAEKLNLILLDPEKLEQVRINGEELINTKYDWNEIGRQTKQAYQSLY
;
A
#
# COMPACT_ATOMS: atom_id res chain seq x y z
N TYR A 1 -16.04 -14.18 8.67
CA TYR A 1 -16.98 -13.88 7.58
C TYR A 1 -16.20 -13.37 6.38
N CYS A 2 -16.61 -13.82 5.18
CA CYS A 2 -16.11 -13.30 3.92
C CYS A 2 -17.30 -12.70 3.14
N LEU A 3 -17.19 -11.42 2.78
CA LEU A 3 -18.15 -10.74 1.91
C LEU A 3 -17.50 -10.58 0.54
N LEU A 4 -18.14 -11.11 -0.49
CA LEU A 4 -17.62 -11.05 -1.86
C LEU A 4 -18.36 -9.98 -2.66
N HIS A 5 -17.63 -8.93 -3.06
CA HIS A 5 -18.09 -7.87 -3.95
C HIS A 5 -17.39 -8.01 -5.30
N THR A 6 -18.09 -8.58 -6.30
CA THR A 6 -17.53 -8.84 -7.64
C THR A 6 -17.94 -7.82 -8.69
N LYS A 7 -18.64 -6.76 -8.28
CA LYS A 7 -19.08 -5.67 -9.16
C LYS A 7 -18.10 -4.48 -9.09
N PHE A 8 -18.15 -3.64 -10.10
CA PHE A 8 -17.47 -2.35 -10.09
C PHE A 8 -17.93 -1.52 -8.89
N ILE A 9 -16.98 -0.92 -8.18
CA ILE A 9 -17.25 0.00 -7.08
C ILE A 9 -17.15 1.42 -7.62
N PRO A 10 -18.21 2.24 -7.56
CA PRO A 10 -18.18 3.63 -7.95
C PRO A 10 -17.13 4.43 -7.14
N HIS A 11 -16.57 5.48 -7.75
CA HIS A 11 -15.52 6.28 -7.12
C HIS A 11 -15.94 6.93 -5.80
N ASP A 12 -17.19 7.35 -5.68
CA ASP A 12 -17.78 7.92 -4.48
C ASP A 12 -18.01 6.90 -3.35
N GLU A 13 -18.02 5.61 -3.66
CA GLU A 13 -18.10 4.54 -2.67
C GLU A 13 -16.71 4.03 -2.20
N VAL A 14 -15.64 4.25 -2.95
CA VAL A 14 -14.30 3.72 -2.66
C VAL A 14 -13.80 4.14 -1.28
N GLU A 15 -14.00 5.40 -0.91
CA GLU A 15 -13.61 5.94 0.39
C GLU A 15 -14.22 5.16 1.55
N HIS A 16 -15.48 4.74 1.43
CA HIS A 16 -16.17 3.98 2.50
C HIS A 16 -15.48 2.64 2.78
N TYR A 17 -15.00 1.95 1.73
CA TYR A 17 -14.25 0.70 1.91
C TYR A 17 -12.91 0.93 2.60
N TYR A 18 -12.17 1.97 2.20
CA TYR A 18 -10.91 2.29 2.88
C TYR A 18 -11.14 2.72 4.33
N CYS A 19 -12.12 3.58 4.59
CA CYS A 19 -12.44 4.02 5.95
C CYS A 19 -12.82 2.84 6.87
N ALA A 20 -13.56 1.86 6.35
CA ALA A 20 -13.99 0.69 7.12
C ALA A 20 -12.87 -0.37 7.32
N ALA A 21 -11.80 -0.34 6.53
CA ALA A 21 -10.74 -1.34 6.61
C ALA A 21 -9.74 -1.03 7.73
N ASP A 22 -9.31 -2.06 8.47
CA ASP A 22 -8.18 -2.00 9.40
C ASP A 22 -6.85 -2.36 8.72
N LEU A 23 -6.92 -3.17 7.66
CA LEU A 23 -5.79 -3.60 6.85
C LEU A 23 -6.27 -3.84 5.42
N VAL A 24 -5.48 -3.42 4.43
CA VAL A 24 -5.73 -3.71 3.01
C VAL A 24 -4.75 -4.76 2.52
N VAL A 25 -5.27 -5.83 1.93
CA VAL A 25 -4.46 -6.95 1.43
C VAL A 25 -4.44 -6.93 -0.09
N LEU A 26 -3.25 -6.90 -0.69
CA LEU A 26 -3.04 -6.86 -2.15
C LEU A 26 -2.25 -8.09 -2.62
N PRO A 27 -2.92 -9.24 -2.82
CA PRO A 27 -2.27 -10.51 -3.11
C PRO A 27 -2.02 -10.69 -4.62
N TYR A 28 -1.24 -9.77 -5.20
CA TYR A 28 -0.91 -9.84 -6.61
C TYR A 28 0.02 -11.01 -6.94
N LYS A 29 -0.24 -11.66 -8.07
CA LYS A 29 0.68 -12.65 -8.68
C LYS A 29 1.68 -11.99 -9.61
N LYS A 30 1.25 -10.96 -10.33
CA LYS A 30 2.06 -10.13 -11.23
C LYS A 30 1.52 -8.71 -11.19
N ILE A 31 2.42 -7.74 -11.22
CA ILE A 31 2.06 -6.33 -11.32
C ILE A 31 3.27 -5.55 -11.85
N TYR A 32 3.02 -4.48 -12.58
CA TYR A 32 4.06 -3.55 -13.04
C TYR A 32 4.09 -2.28 -12.19
N GLN A 33 2.94 -1.77 -11.81
CA GLN A 33 2.77 -0.63 -10.91
C GLN A 33 1.48 -0.82 -10.10
N SER A 34 1.43 -0.26 -8.90
CA SER A 34 0.24 -0.36 -8.06
C SER A 34 -0.25 1.01 -7.59
N GLY A 35 -1.14 1.61 -8.37
CA GLY A 35 -1.91 2.77 -7.92
C GLY A 35 -2.75 2.46 -6.68
N VAL A 36 -3.22 1.22 -6.54
CA VAL A 36 -4.00 0.78 -5.36
C VAL A 36 -3.15 0.79 -4.09
N LEU A 37 -1.86 0.42 -4.16
CA LEU A 37 -0.96 0.51 -3.00
C LEU A 37 -0.76 1.97 -2.57
N VAL A 38 -0.45 2.85 -3.54
CA VAL A 38 -0.28 4.29 -3.26
C VAL A 38 -1.56 4.87 -2.67
N MET A 39 -2.72 4.55 -3.24
CA MET A 39 -4.02 4.96 -2.74
C MET A 39 -4.29 4.44 -1.32
N THR A 40 -3.98 3.17 -1.04
CA THR A 40 -4.12 2.58 0.29
C THR A 40 -3.34 3.37 1.35
N LEU A 41 -2.08 3.66 1.07
CA LEU A 41 -1.22 4.43 1.98
C LEU A 41 -1.69 5.90 2.10
N SER A 42 -2.22 6.48 1.02
CA SER A 42 -2.79 7.85 1.04
C SER A 42 -4.05 7.97 1.90
N TYR A 43 -4.82 6.88 2.02
CA TYR A 43 -5.94 6.81 2.98
C TYR A 43 -5.48 6.52 4.42
N GLY A 44 -4.17 6.51 4.68
CA GLY A 44 -3.60 6.21 5.98
C GLY A 44 -3.90 4.78 6.44
N LYS A 45 -4.00 3.82 5.50
CA LYS A 45 -4.29 2.42 5.82
C LYS A 45 -3.04 1.56 5.69
N PRO A 46 -2.78 0.66 6.64
CA PRO A 46 -1.68 -0.29 6.51
C PRO A 46 -1.97 -1.28 5.37
N ALA A 47 -0.94 -1.67 4.65
CA ALA A 47 -1.02 -2.59 3.53
C ALA A 47 -0.24 -3.88 3.81
N LEU A 48 -0.82 -5.01 3.41
CA LEU A 48 -0.14 -6.31 3.33
C LEU A 48 -0.11 -6.71 1.85
N VAL A 49 1.08 -6.79 1.26
CA VAL A 49 1.26 -6.94 -0.18
C VAL A 49 2.19 -8.09 -0.53
N SER A 50 2.04 -8.63 -1.74
CA SER A 50 2.98 -9.62 -2.27
C SER A 50 4.37 -9.02 -2.43
N ASN A 51 5.43 -9.78 -2.15
CA ASN A 51 6.84 -9.35 -2.22
C ASN A 51 7.38 -9.24 -3.66
N LEU A 52 6.58 -8.69 -4.57
CA LEU A 52 6.96 -8.49 -5.97
C LEU A 52 7.91 -7.28 -6.12
N PRO A 53 8.89 -7.33 -7.05
CA PRO A 53 9.87 -6.26 -7.23
C PRO A 53 9.26 -4.85 -7.36
N PRO A 54 8.22 -4.60 -8.18
CA PRO A 54 7.65 -3.25 -8.29
C PRO A 54 7.02 -2.72 -6.98
N LEU A 55 6.53 -3.60 -6.11
CA LEU A 55 5.97 -3.19 -4.81
C LEU A 55 7.09 -2.90 -3.81
N LYS A 56 8.18 -3.68 -3.85
CA LYS A 56 9.37 -3.48 -3.00
C LYS A 56 10.15 -2.20 -3.34
N GLU A 57 9.97 -1.63 -4.52
CA GLU A 57 10.51 -0.31 -4.87
C GLU A 57 9.76 0.83 -4.15
N ILE A 58 8.50 0.60 -3.80
CA ILE A 58 7.65 1.59 -3.12
C ILE A 58 7.76 1.45 -1.61
N VAL A 59 7.64 0.22 -1.09
CA VAL A 59 7.53 -0.07 0.35
C VAL A 59 8.60 -1.03 0.85
N THR A 60 8.87 -0.95 2.16
CA THR A 60 9.81 -1.81 2.88
C THR A 60 9.06 -2.65 3.91
N ASP A 61 9.33 -3.97 3.91
CA ASP A 61 8.69 -4.91 4.83
C ASP A 61 8.89 -4.51 6.30
N MET A 62 7.83 -4.65 7.07
CA MET A 62 7.78 -4.34 8.50
C MET A 62 8.10 -2.87 8.85
N GLN A 63 8.23 -1.99 7.85
CA GLN A 63 8.51 -0.57 8.05
C GLN A 63 7.39 0.31 7.51
N THR A 64 7.09 0.24 6.21
CA THR A 64 6.08 1.07 5.55
C THR A 64 4.91 0.27 4.98
N ALA A 65 5.03 -1.04 4.93
CA ALA A 65 3.98 -2.01 4.67
C ALA A 65 4.42 -3.38 5.21
N PHE A 66 3.56 -4.38 5.10
CA PHE A 66 3.89 -5.78 5.36
C PHE A 66 3.98 -6.52 4.02
N LEU A 67 4.98 -7.37 3.88
CA LEU A 67 5.18 -8.18 2.68
C LEU A 67 5.05 -9.68 3.03
N PHE A 68 4.44 -10.42 2.11
CA PHE A 68 4.38 -11.88 2.16
C PHE A 68 4.83 -12.48 0.83
N GLU A 69 5.24 -13.74 0.82
CA GLU A 69 5.68 -14.42 -0.39
C GLU A 69 4.54 -14.60 -1.39
N SER A 70 4.73 -14.09 -2.60
CA SER A 70 3.72 -14.17 -3.67
C SER A 70 3.33 -15.61 -3.96
N GLU A 71 2.04 -15.84 -4.19
CA GLU A 71 1.44 -17.16 -4.45
C GLU A 71 1.61 -18.18 -3.30
N ASN A 72 1.97 -17.72 -2.10
CA ASN A 72 2.14 -18.56 -0.91
C ASN A 72 1.10 -18.21 0.16
N SER A 73 0.04 -19.03 0.26
CA SER A 73 -1.04 -18.82 1.22
C SER A 73 -0.59 -19.03 2.68
N ILE A 74 0.42 -19.86 2.92
CA ILE A 74 0.98 -20.07 4.25
C ILE A 74 1.71 -18.81 4.70
N SER A 75 2.56 -18.24 3.85
CA SER A 75 3.25 -16.97 4.12
C SER A 75 2.25 -15.83 4.38
N LEU A 76 1.16 -15.75 3.62
CA LEU A 76 0.08 -14.79 3.86
C LEU A 76 -0.56 -14.98 5.23
N ALA A 77 -0.91 -16.22 5.59
CA ALA A 77 -1.53 -16.54 6.87
C ALA A 77 -0.62 -16.23 8.07
N GLU A 78 0.67 -16.58 7.97
CA GLU A 78 1.67 -16.27 8.99
C GLU A 78 1.82 -14.75 9.20
N LYS A 79 1.90 -13.99 8.11
CA LYS A 79 1.99 -12.53 8.19
C LYS A 79 0.72 -11.90 8.77
N LEU A 80 -0.47 -12.38 8.41
CA LEU A 80 -1.74 -11.95 9.00
C LEU A 80 -1.78 -12.22 10.51
N ASN A 81 -1.38 -13.41 10.95
CA ASN A 81 -1.33 -13.73 12.36
C ASN A 81 -0.36 -12.81 13.13
N LEU A 82 0.81 -12.54 12.57
CA LEU A 82 1.78 -11.61 13.15
C LEU A 82 1.16 -10.22 13.33
N ILE A 83 0.50 -9.70 12.30
CA ILE A 83 -0.16 -8.39 12.32
C ILE A 83 -1.26 -8.33 13.39
N LEU A 84 -2.10 -9.36 13.49
CA LEU A 84 -3.20 -9.42 14.44
C LEU A 84 -2.74 -9.52 15.90
N LEU A 85 -1.55 -10.08 16.13
CA LEU A 85 -0.97 -10.25 17.48
C LEU A 85 -0.16 -9.03 17.95
N ASP A 86 0.16 -8.09 17.05
CA ASP A 86 0.96 -6.91 17.37
C ASP A 86 0.31 -5.62 16.84
N PRO A 87 -0.71 -5.11 17.54
CA PRO A 87 -1.39 -3.86 17.16
C PRO A 87 -0.46 -2.63 17.17
N GLU A 88 0.55 -2.61 18.03
CA GLU A 88 1.51 -1.50 18.08
C GLU A 88 2.36 -1.46 16.81
N LYS A 89 2.80 -2.62 16.35
CA LYS A 89 3.53 -2.73 15.09
C LYS A 89 2.68 -2.37 13.89
N LEU A 90 1.41 -2.78 13.88
CA LEU A 90 0.46 -2.42 12.84
C LEU A 90 0.32 -0.89 12.74
N GLU A 91 0.15 -0.23 13.87
CA GLU A 91 0.00 1.23 13.92
C GLU A 91 1.29 1.96 13.51
N GLN A 92 2.46 1.47 13.93
CA GLN A 92 3.73 2.05 13.52
C GLN A 92 3.94 1.95 12.00
N VAL A 93 3.64 0.80 11.40
CA VAL A 93 3.74 0.59 9.95
C VAL A 93 2.74 1.46 9.20
N ARG A 94 1.52 1.64 9.72
CA ARG A 94 0.50 2.54 9.18
C ARG A 94 1.03 3.98 9.10
N ILE A 95 1.55 4.50 10.21
CA ILE A 95 2.10 5.86 10.31
C ILE A 95 3.26 6.05 9.32
N ASN A 96 4.20 5.12 9.29
CA ASN A 96 5.35 5.19 8.39
C ASN A 96 4.94 5.13 6.91
N GLY A 97 3.91 4.34 6.58
CA GLY A 97 3.37 4.23 5.22
C GLY A 97 2.71 5.54 4.77
N GLU A 98 1.93 6.17 5.65
CA GLU A 98 1.32 7.48 5.40
C GLU A 98 2.38 8.57 5.23
N GLU A 99 3.39 8.61 6.08
CA GLU A 99 4.52 9.54 5.97
C GLU A 99 5.30 9.37 4.66
N LEU A 100 5.55 8.13 4.24
CA LEU A 100 6.20 7.82 2.97
C LEU A 100 5.47 8.48 1.79
N ILE A 101 4.13 8.37 1.74
CA ILE A 101 3.33 8.96 0.68
C ILE A 101 3.36 10.49 0.75
N ASN A 102 3.20 11.05 1.93
CA ASN A 102 3.15 12.50 2.13
C ASN A 102 4.50 13.19 1.88
N THR A 103 5.60 12.45 1.89
CA THR A 103 6.94 12.99 1.63
C THR A 103 7.43 12.67 0.22
N LYS A 104 7.59 11.38 -0.10
CA LYS A 104 8.21 10.93 -1.36
C LYS A 104 7.27 11.07 -2.57
N TYR A 105 5.96 10.96 -2.36
CA TYR A 105 4.94 10.98 -3.42
C TYR A 105 4.03 12.21 -3.33
N ASP A 106 4.47 13.26 -2.61
CA ASP A 106 3.76 14.54 -2.60
C ASP A 106 3.75 15.17 -4.00
N TRP A 107 2.58 15.63 -4.43
CA TRP A 107 2.40 16.22 -5.76
C TRP A 107 3.24 17.49 -5.99
N ASN A 108 3.50 18.27 -4.95
CA ASN A 108 4.37 19.44 -5.06
C ASN A 108 5.81 19.05 -5.32
N GLU A 109 6.30 17.99 -4.63
CA GLU A 109 7.65 17.46 -4.84
C GLU A 109 7.79 16.82 -6.23
N ILE A 110 6.80 16.03 -6.66
CA ILE A 110 6.77 15.47 -8.01
C ILE A 110 6.78 16.59 -9.07
N GLY A 111 5.96 17.62 -8.88
CA GLY A 111 5.93 18.80 -9.77
C GLY A 111 7.25 19.54 -9.82
N ARG A 112 7.92 19.72 -8.68
CA ARG A 112 9.24 20.34 -8.59
C ARG A 112 10.30 19.54 -9.34
N GLN A 113 10.36 18.23 -9.13
CA GLN A 113 11.30 17.34 -9.82
C GLN A 113 11.05 17.30 -11.33
N THR A 114 9.77 17.24 -11.74
CA THR A 114 9.38 17.30 -13.15
C THR A 114 9.86 18.58 -13.81
N LYS A 115 9.63 19.74 -13.16
CA LYS A 115 10.10 21.03 -13.63
C LYS A 115 11.62 21.08 -13.78
N GLN A 116 12.36 20.55 -12.80
CA GLN A 116 13.83 20.48 -12.87
C GLN A 116 14.31 19.61 -14.03
N ALA A 117 13.66 18.45 -14.26
CA ALA A 117 14.00 17.59 -15.38
C ALA A 117 13.82 18.31 -16.73
N TYR A 118 12.72 19.04 -16.93
CA TYR A 118 12.53 19.85 -18.11
C TYR A 118 13.57 20.97 -18.26
N GLN A 119 13.90 21.66 -17.18
CA GLN A 119 14.91 22.73 -17.21
C GLN A 119 16.32 22.24 -17.53
N SER A 120 16.64 20.99 -17.21
CA SER A 120 17.95 20.38 -17.52
C SER A 120 18.11 19.97 -19.01
N LEU A 121 17.02 20.00 -19.78
CA LEU A 121 17.02 19.65 -21.20
C LEU A 121 17.28 20.86 -22.12
N TYR A 122 17.27 22.06 -21.57
CA TYR A 122 17.50 23.33 -22.24
C TYR A 122 18.61 24.12 -21.55
#